data_8201781b61ffb78bb1ff1c7dfd8d6318
#
_entry.id   8201781b61ffb78bb1ff1c7dfd8d6318
#
_cell.length_a   1.000
_cell.length_b   1.000
_cell.length_c   1.000
_cell.angle_alpha   90.00
_cell.angle_beta   90.00
_cell.angle_gamma   90.00
#
_symmetry.space_group_name_H-M   'P 1'
#
loop_
_entity.id
_entity.type
_entity.pdbx_description
1 polymer ?
#
loop_
_entity_poly.entity_id
_entity_poly.type
_entity_poly.pdbx_seq_one_letter_code
_entity_poly.pdbx_strand_id
1 'polypeptide(L)'
;DTIAACGDVNRNVMASANPVESRADQVAYDWAVRLSEHLLPKTRAYAEIWLDGELVAGGEEAEPIYGATYLPRKFKAAIAVPPINDVDVYAHDLGFIALIENGELVGFNVSVGGGLGATHGDPATYPRRGSVIGSIVPEQLLRVAEAVVTTQRD
;
A
#
# COMPACT_ATOMS: atom_id res chain seq x y z
N ASP A 1 -6.90 -15.95 4.50
CA ASP A 1 -8.06 -15.87 3.59
C ASP A 1 -8.51 -14.41 3.48
N THR A 2 -8.80 -13.96 2.25
CA THR A 2 -9.24 -12.58 2.01
C THR A 2 -10.74 -12.49 2.23
N ILE A 3 -11.16 -11.67 3.18
CA ILE A 3 -12.60 -11.43 3.43
C ILE A 3 -13.13 -10.35 2.49
N ALA A 4 -12.30 -9.30 2.21
CA ALA A 4 -12.66 -8.23 1.30
C ALA A 4 -11.92 -8.35 -0.03
N ALA A 5 -12.65 -8.34 -1.13
CA ALA A 5 -12.08 -8.45 -2.48
C ALA A 5 -11.81 -7.08 -3.12
N CYS A 6 -12.50 -6.02 -2.71
CA CYS A 6 -12.45 -4.68 -3.28
C CYS A 6 -12.60 -3.62 -2.22
N GLY A 7 -11.67 -2.66 -2.16
CA GLY A 7 -11.71 -1.57 -1.20
C GLY A 7 -11.18 -1.96 0.17
N ASP A 8 -11.46 -1.16 1.13
CA ASP A 8 -11.33 -1.34 2.56
C ASP A 8 -9.90 -1.31 3.11
N VAL A 9 -8.94 -2.01 2.51
CA VAL A 9 -7.55 -2.14 2.99
C VAL A 9 -6.54 -2.06 1.85
N ASN A 10 -5.26 -2.06 2.19
CA ASN A 10 -4.22 -2.26 1.19
C ASN A 10 -4.37 -3.64 0.54
N ARG A 11 -4.56 -3.66 -0.77
CA ARG A 11 -4.83 -4.88 -1.53
C ARG A 11 -3.58 -5.70 -1.80
N ASN A 12 -2.51 -5.03 -2.21
CA ASN A 12 -1.24 -5.66 -2.52
C ASN A 12 -0.07 -4.67 -2.45
N VAL A 13 1.12 -5.21 -2.35
CA VAL A 13 2.38 -4.52 -2.59
C VAL A 13 3.09 -5.24 -3.73
N MET A 14 3.42 -4.53 -4.78
CA MET A 14 4.13 -5.08 -5.94
C MET A 14 5.62 -4.74 -5.87
N ALA A 15 6.45 -5.69 -6.25
CA ALA A 15 7.89 -5.52 -6.45
C ALA A 15 8.30 -6.29 -7.70
N SER A 16 9.52 -6.06 -8.20
CA SER A 16 10.06 -6.82 -9.33
C SER A 16 9.99 -8.32 -9.08
N ALA A 17 9.67 -9.07 -10.12
CA ALA A 17 9.57 -10.52 -10.08
C ALA A 17 10.93 -11.23 -9.94
N ASN A 18 12.05 -10.52 -10.09
CA ASN A 18 13.41 -11.06 -10.03
C ASN A 18 14.24 -10.47 -8.88
N PRO A 19 13.96 -10.85 -7.61
CA PRO A 19 14.66 -10.28 -6.46
C PRO A 19 16.14 -10.68 -6.35
N VAL A 20 16.58 -11.65 -7.15
CA VAL A 20 17.97 -12.13 -7.13
C VAL A 20 18.88 -11.45 -8.17
N GLU A 21 18.35 -10.50 -8.93
CA GLU A 21 19.09 -9.82 -10.00
C GLU A 21 20.22 -8.95 -9.42
N SER A 22 19.95 -8.26 -8.34
CA SER A 22 20.96 -7.49 -7.62
C SER A 22 20.71 -7.47 -6.11
N ARG A 23 21.69 -6.97 -5.35
CA ARG A 23 21.52 -6.74 -3.90
C ARG A 23 20.41 -5.72 -3.63
N ALA A 24 20.29 -4.68 -4.45
CA ALA A 24 19.24 -3.69 -4.32
C ALA A 24 17.84 -4.27 -4.57
N ASP A 25 17.69 -5.17 -5.56
CA ASP A 25 16.42 -5.86 -5.82
C ASP A 25 16.01 -6.74 -4.65
N GLN A 26 16.96 -7.51 -4.09
CA GLN A 26 16.68 -8.32 -2.91
C GLN A 26 16.20 -7.48 -1.72
N VAL A 27 16.91 -6.38 -1.42
CA VAL A 27 16.54 -5.50 -0.31
C VAL A 27 15.20 -4.80 -0.57
N ALA A 28 14.94 -4.38 -1.80
CA ALA A 28 13.64 -3.80 -2.18
C ALA A 28 12.49 -4.81 -2.02
N TYR A 29 12.73 -6.07 -2.41
CA TYR A 29 11.77 -7.15 -2.21
C TYR A 29 11.49 -7.41 -0.72
N ASP A 30 12.53 -7.45 0.10
CA ASP A 30 12.38 -7.63 1.56
C ASP A 30 11.54 -6.48 2.17
N TRP A 31 11.72 -5.25 1.69
CA TRP A 31 10.88 -4.13 2.10
C TRP A 31 9.43 -4.26 1.60
N ALA A 32 9.22 -4.80 0.41
CA ALA A 32 7.86 -5.05 -0.09
C ALA A 32 7.11 -6.07 0.76
N VAL A 33 7.77 -7.14 1.17
CA VAL A 33 7.21 -8.14 2.10
C VAL A 33 6.85 -7.49 3.43
N ARG A 34 7.78 -6.75 4.05
CA ARG A 34 7.56 -6.06 5.32
C ARG A 34 6.42 -5.04 5.23
N LEU A 35 6.34 -4.29 4.12
CA LEU A 35 5.25 -3.34 3.89
C LEU A 35 3.90 -4.06 3.76
N SER A 36 3.86 -5.15 3.02
CA SER A 36 2.66 -5.96 2.86
C SER A 36 2.14 -6.49 4.21
N GLU A 37 3.04 -7.03 5.03
CA GLU A 37 2.71 -7.52 6.37
C GLU A 37 2.27 -6.39 7.31
N HIS A 38 2.95 -5.23 7.23
CA HIS A 38 2.64 -4.06 8.06
C HIS A 38 1.23 -3.52 7.81
N LEU A 39 0.81 -3.50 6.55
CA LEU A 39 -0.49 -2.99 6.12
C LEU A 39 -1.63 -4.04 6.18
N LEU A 40 -1.39 -5.22 6.71
CA LEU A 40 -2.48 -6.15 7.01
C LEU A 40 -3.32 -5.62 8.17
N PRO A 41 -4.66 -5.75 8.11
CA PRO A 41 -5.53 -5.46 9.25
C PRO A 41 -5.09 -6.23 10.51
N LYS A 42 -5.09 -5.57 11.63
CA LYS A 42 -4.68 -6.14 12.93
C LYS A 42 -5.86 -6.72 13.71
N THR A 43 -7.08 -6.35 13.34
CA THR A 43 -8.30 -6.75 14.01
C THR A 43 -9.17 -7.63 13.11
N ARG A 44 -10.19 -8.25 13.70
CA ARG A 44 -11.23 -9.01 13.00
C ARG A 44 -12.53 -8.21 12.89
N ALA A 45 -12.45 -6.93 12.62
CA ALA A 45 -13.54 -5.97 12.68
C ALA A 45 -14.82 -6.35 11.91
N TYR A 46 -14.72 -7.28 10.96
CA TYR A 46 -15.90 -7.80 10.22
C TYR A 46 -16.47 -9.12 10.77
N ALA A 47 -15.94 -9.63 11.86
CA ALA A 47 -16.42 -10.89 12.43
C ALA A 47 -17.21 -10.63 13.72
N GLU A 48 -18.51 -10.50 13.59
CA GLU A 48 -19.43 -10.48 14.72
C GLU A 48 -20.25 -11.78 14.74
N ILE A 49 -20.45 -12.35 15.92
CA ILE A 49 -21.34 -13.49 16.12
C ILE A 49 -22.50 -13.02 16.97
N TRP A 50 -23.68 -13.05 16.39
CA TRP A 50 -24.94 -12.72 17.02
C TRP A 50 -25.74 -13.99 17.33
N LEU A 51 -26.21 -14.13 18.54
CA LEU A 51 -27.09 -15.24 18.96
C LEU A 51 -28.33 -14.63 19.61
N ASP A 52 -29.52 -14.98 19.08
CA ASP A 52 -30.80 -14.47 19.56
C ASP A 52 -30.91 -12.94 19.67
N GLY A 53 -30.17 -12.23 18.80
CA GLY A 53 -30.14 -10.75 18.80
C GLY A 53 -29.15 -10.13 19.77
N GLU A 54 -28.37 -10.92 20.46
CA GLU A 54 -27.26 -10.47 21.32
C GLU A 54 -25.92 -10.74 20.66
N LEU A 55 -24.99 -9.76 20.73
CA LEU A 55 -23.62 -9.89 20.26
C LEU A 55 -22.85 -10.77 21.28
N VAL A 56 -22.49 -12.00 20.86
CA VAL A 56 -21.79 -12.95 21.73
C VAL A 56 -20.28 -13.02 21.49
N ALA A 57 -19.81 -12.59 20.32
CA ALA A 57 -18.39 -12.49 20.01
C ALA A 57 -18.17 -11.49 18.86
N GLY A 58 -17.01 -10.86 18.86
CA GLY A 58 -16.74 -9.70 18.02
C GLY A 58 -17.15 -8.42 18.77
N GLY A 59 -16.97 -7.29 18.14
CA GLY A 59 -17.26 -6.00 18.74
C GLY A 59 -16.28 -4.94 18.25
N GLU A 60 -16.40 -3.73 18.74
CA GLU A 60 -15.58 -2.59 18.34
C GLU A 60 -14.10 -2.77 18.78
N GLU A 61 -13.36 -3.59 18.04
CA GLU A 61 -11.91 -3.50 18.05
C GLU A 61 -11.51 -2.35 17.13
N ALA A 62 -10.88 -1.31 17.66
CA ALA A 62 -10.37 -0.21 16.86
C ALA A 62 -9.20 -0.70 15.98
N GLU A 63 -9.41 -0.77 14.68
CA GLU A 63 -8.35 -1.08 13.72
C GLU A 63 -7.34 0.08 13.67
N PRO A 64 -6.06 -0.15 14.01
CA PRO A 64 -5.10 0.93 14.21
C PRO A 64 -4.84 1.77 12.94
N ILE A 65 -4.73 1.11 11.77
CA ILE A 65 -4.40 1.78 10.49
C ILE A 65 -5.67 2.24 9.78
N TYR A 66 -6.67 1.36 9.72
CA TYR A 66 -7.86 1.58 8.89
C TYR A 66 -9.02 2.22 9.65
N GLY A 67 -8.95 2.29 10.98
CA GLY A 67 -10.02 2.86 11.81
C GLY A 67 -11.33 2.09 11.69
N ALA A 68 -12.43 2.72 12.08
CA ALA A 68 -13.77 2.12 12.03
C ALA A 68 -14.39 2.08 10.62
N THR A 69 -13.94 2.96 9.73
CA THR A 69 -14.56 3.14 8.40
C THR A 69 -13.80 2.46 7.27
N TYR A 70 -12.58 2.04 7.52
CA TYR A 70 -11.67 1.50 6.51
C TYR A 70 -11.43 2.48 5.33
N LEU A 71 -10.86 2.01 4.22
CA LEU A 71 -10.58 2.85 3.06
C LEU A 71 -11.80 2.97 2.15
N PRO A 72 -12.03 4.13 1.54
CA PRO A 72 -13.16 4.34 0.62
C PRO A 72 -13.03 3.54 -0.68
N ARG A 73 -11.83 3.09 -1.00
CA ARG A 73 -11.53 2.28 -2.19
C ARG A 73 -10.26 1.48 -1.99
N LYS A 74 -10.05 0.49 -2.89
CA LYS A 74 -8.82 -0.31 -2.94
C LYS A 74 -7.57 0.56 -2.96
N PHE A 75 -6.59 0.18 -2.18
CA PHE A 75 -5.27 0.79 -2.10
C PHE A 75 -4.22 -0.20 -2.59
N LYS A 76 -3.23 0.28 -3.30
CA LYS A 76 -2.13 -0.53 -3.83
C LYS A 76 -0.83 0.22 -3.67
N ALA A 77 0.21 -0.52 -3.31
CA ALA A 77 1.56 0.00 -3.25
C ALA A 77 2.50 -0.74 -4.21
N ALA A 78 3.58 -0.09 -4.62
CA ALA A 78 4.62 -0.71 -5.42
C ALA A 78 6.01 -0.21 -5.03
N ILE A 79 7.02 -1.07 -5.17
CA ILE A 79 8.43 -0.73 -5.02
C ILE A 79 9.14 -1.02 -6.34
N ALA A 80 9.71 0.01 -6.96
CA ALA A 80 10.49 -0.10 -8.19
C ALA A 80 11.98 0.07 -7.92
N VAL A 81 12.80 -0.71 -8.64
CA VAL A 81 14.27 -0.60 -8.62
C VAL A 81 14.74 -0.10 -9.98
N PRO A 82 15.13 1.18 -10.12
CA PRO A 82 15.62 1.71 -11.38
C PRO A 82 16.86 0.97 -11.90
N PRO A 83 17.06 0.90 -13.24
CA PRO A 83 16.31 1.63 -14.30
C PRO A 83 14.98 0.98 -14.71
N ILE A 84 14.62 -0.16 -14.14
CA ILE A 84 13.44 -0.92 -14.54
C ILE A 84 12.21 -0.41 -13.76
N ASN A 85 11.07 -0.37 -14.43
CA ASN A 85 9.76 -0.07 -13.83
C ASN A 85 8.72 -1.09 -14.30
N ASP A 86 8.98 -2.35 -14.03
CA ASP A 86 8.11 -3.49 -14.37
C ASP A 86 6.85 -3.58 -13.48
N VAL A 87 6.79 -2.75 -12.45
CA VAL A 87 5.66 -2.65 -11.51
C VAL A 87 4.76 -1.44 -11.77
N ASP A 88 5.03 -0.63 -12.79
CA ASP A 88 4.27 0.60 -13.09
C ASP A 88 4.09 1.52 -11.87
N VAL A 89 5.20 1.80 -11.16
CA VAL A 89 5.19 2.46 -9.84
C VAL A 89 4.36 3.74 -9.78
N TYR A 90 4.26 4.50 -10.88
CA TYR A 90 3.47 5.73 -10.96
C TYR A 90 1.97 5.51 -11.18
N ALA A 91 1.53 4.27 -11.39
CA ALA A 91 0.13 3.91 -11.55
C ALA A 91 -0.54 3.46 -10.25
N HIS A 92 0.22 3.41 -9.16
CA HIS A 92 -0.23 2.98 -7.84
C HIS A 92 -0.58 4.15 -6.93
N ASP A 93 -1.44 3.89 -5.94
CA ASP A 93 -1.81 4.86 -4.92
C ASP A 93 -0.58 5.33 -4.14
N LEU A 94 0.37 4.40 -3.89
CA LEU A 94 1.65 4.64 -3.23
C LEU A 94 2.78 3.93 -3.99
N GLY A 95 3.82 4.67 -4.36
CA GLY A 95 5.01 4.15 -5.01
C GLY A 95 6.28 4.49 -4.23
N PHE A 96 7.17 3.53 -4.12
CA PHE A 96 8.54 3.72 -3.63
C PHE A 96 9.52 3.43 -4.76
N ILE A 97 10.38 4.38 -5.09
CA ILE A 97 11.39 4.27 -6.15
C ILE A 97 12.74 4.24 -5.48
N ALA A 98 13.43 3.11 -5.57
CA ALA A 98 14.69 2.89 -4.89
C ALA A 98 15.76 3.90 -5.32
N LEU A 99 16.47 4.44 -4.36
CA LEU A 99 17.70 5.22 -4.53
C LEU A 99 18.87 4.30 -4.24
N ILE A 100 19.75 4.15 -5.23
CA ILE A 100 20.86 3.21 -5.17
C ILE A 100 22.17 3.97 -5.32
N GLU A 101 23.09 3.75 -4.38
CA GLU A 101 24.45 4.26 -4.42
C GLU A 101 25.43 3.10 -4.27
N ASN A 102 26.38 2.98 -5.20
CA ASN A 102 27.38 1.91 -5.22
C ASN A 102 26.80 0.48 -5.15
N GLY A 103 25.60 0.26 -5.73
CA GLY A 103 24.91 -1.03 -5.71
C GLY A 103 24.10 -1.32 -4.45
N GLU A 104 24.11 -0.41 -3.47
CA GLU A 104 23.33 -0.54 -2.23
C GLU A 104 22.13 0.40 -2.23
N LEU A 105 21.02 -0.08 -1.66
CA LEU A 105 19.82 0.71 -1.47
C LEU A 105 20.01 1.68 -0.31
N VAL A 106 19.97 2.99 -0.58
CA VAL A 106 20.19 4.06 0.42
C VAL A 106 18.92 4.81 0.79
N GLY A 107 17.84 4.67 0.03
CA GLY A 107 16.57 5.35 0.28
C GLY A 107 15.52 5.06 -0.75
N PHE A 108 14.42 5.82 -0.67
CA PHE A 108 13.34 5.77 -1.64
C PHE A 108 12.82 7.19 -1.94
N ASN A 109 12.52 7.46 -3.21
CA ASN A 109 11.59 8.52 -3.56
C ASN A 109 10.17 8.00 -3.37
N VAL A 110 9.30 8.82 -2.78
CA VAL A 110 7.90 8.49 -2.51
C VAL A 110 7.00 9.14 -3.54
N SER A 111 6.19 8.34 -4.22
CA SER A 111 5.18 8.77 -5.19
C SER A 111 3.78 8.47 -4.66
N VAL A 112 2.84 9.42 -4.79
CA VAL A 112 1.47 9.26 -4.31
C VAL A 112 0.43 9.69 -5.34
N GLY A 113 -0.77 9.11 -5.25
CA GLY A 113 -1.94 9.51 -6.01
C GLY A 113 -1.94 9.07 -7.47
N GLY A 114 -1.30 7.95 -7.81
CA GLY A 114 -1.39 7.31 -9.11
C GLY A 114 -2.67 6.51 -9.27
N GLY A 115 -3.22 6.48 -10.49
CA GLY A 115 -4.38 5.67 -10.85
C GLY A 115 -4.69 5.77 -12.33
N LEU A 116 -4.98 4.64 -12.97
CA LEU A 116 -5.29 4.58 -14.40
C LEU A 116 -6.78 4.47 -14.68
N GLY A 117 -7.62 4.39 -13.64
CA GLY A 117 -9.07 4.28 -13.77
C GLY A 117 -9.75 5.62 -14.05
N ALA A 118 -10.89 5.52 -14.76
CA ALA A 118 -11.85 6.61 -14.90
C ALA A 118 -13.26 6.04 -14.82
N THR A 119 -14.19 6.81 -14.28
CA THR A 119 -15.61 6.45 -14.26
C THR A 119 -16.23 6.81 -15.59
N HIS A 120 -16.90 5.86 -16.23
CA HIS A 120 -17.57 6.10 -17.50
C HIS A 120 -18.62 7.22 -17.38
N GLY A 121 -18.53 8.22 -18.24
CA GLY A 121 -19.46 9.34 -18.24
C GLY A 121 -19.18 10.44 -17.21
N ASP A 122 -18.16 10.30 -16.38
CA ASP A 122 -17.76 11.32 -15.41
C ASP A 122 -16.41 11.96 -15.82
N PRO A 123 -16.42 13.17 -16.44
CA PRO A 123 -15.20 13.85 -16.88
C PRO A 123 -14.32 14.35 -15.72
N ALA A 124 -14.80 14.36 -14.49
CA ALA A 124 -14.00 14.73 -13.32
C ALA A 124 -13.01 13.61 -12.93
N THR A 125 -13.23 12.40 -13.42
CA THR A 125 -12.34 11.25 -13.19
C THR A 125 -11.50 10.98 -14.43
N TYR A 126 -10.20 10.85 -14.27
CA TYR A 126 -9.25 10.64 -15.38
C TYR A 126 -8.00 9.89 -14.90
N PRO A 127 -7.30 9.20 -15.81
CA PRO A 127 -6.02 8.56 -15.48
C PRO A 127 -4.99 9.60 -15.04
N ARG A 128 -4.31 9.32 -13.92
CA ARG A 128 -3.27 10.20 -13.38
C ARG A 128 -2.06 9.40 -12.95
N ARG A 129 -0.87 9.92 -13.25
CA ARG A 129 0.37 9.39 -12.67
C ARG A 129 0.59 9.95 -11.28
N GLY A 130 1.17 9.13 -10.41
CA GLY A 130 1.60 9.54 -9.08
C GLY A 130 2.62 10.68 -9.14
N SER A 131 2.57 11.56 -8.16
CA SER A 131 3.51 12.66 -7.97
C SER A 131 4.56 12.29 -6.93
N VAL A 132 5.84 12.51 -7.25
CA VAL A 132 6.90 12.34 -6.25
C VAL A 132 6.83 13.51 -5.27
N ILE A 133 6.70 13.18 -3.98
CA ILE A 133 6.53 14.16 -2.90
C ILE A 133 7.80 14.36 -2.05
N GLY A 134 8.80 13.51 -2.19
CA GLY A 134 10.07 13.62 -1.45
C GLY A 134 10.81 12.30 -1.41
N SER A 135 11.89 12.31 -0.63
CA SER A 135 12.75 11.14 -0.42
C SER A 135 12.82 10.79 1.06
N ILE A 136 13.01 9.51 1.34
CA ILE A 136 13.11 8.96 2.70
C ILE A 136 14.26 7.97 2.81
N VAL A 137 14.76 7.76 4.02
CA VAL A 137 15.63 6.62 4.33
C VAL A 137 14.79 5.34 4.49
N PRO A 138 15.36 4.14 4.27
CA PRO A 138 14.58 2.89 4.26
C PRO A 138 13.79 2.65 5.54
N GLU A 139 14.32 3.02 6.69
CA GLU A 139 13.70 2.82 8.01
C GLU A 139 12.40 3.61 8.20
N GLN A 140 12.18 4.64 7.39
CA GLN A 140 10.98 5.47 7.42
C GLN A 140 9.83 4.90 6.57
N LEU A 141 10.10 3.89 5.72
CA LEU A 141 9.16 3.40 4.72
C LEU A 141 7.80 3.02 5.32
N LEU A 142 7.78 2.20 6.36
CA LEU A 142 6.54 1.72 6.97
C LEU A 142 5.72 2.87 7.57
N ARG A 143 6.38 3.80 8.27
CA ARG A 143 5.73 4.96 8.87
C ARG A 143 5.15 5.90 7.81
N VAL A 144 5.87 6.11 6.72
CA VAL A 144 5.40 6.96 5.61
C VAL A 144 4.24 6.29 4.88
N ALA A 145 4.31 4.98 4.66
CA ALA A 145 3.20 4.23 4.07
C ALA A 145 1.92 4.33 4.92
N GLU A 146 2.04 4.15 6.23
CA GLU A 146 0.92 4.31 7.17
C GLU A 146 0.33 5.72 7.12
N ALA A 147 1.19 6.75 7.10
CA ALA A 147 0.73 8.14 7.00
C ALA A 147 -0.03 8.41 5.69
N VAL A 148 0.41 7.85 4.56
CA VAL A 148 -0.28 8.00 3.27
C VAL A 148 -1.62 7.26 3.29
N VAL A 149 -1.68 6.04 3.82
CA VAL A 149 -2.90 5.25 3.94
C VAL A 149 -3.93 5.97 4.83
N THR A 150 -3.51 6.45 6.00
CA THR A 150 -4.40 7.17 6.92
C THR A 150 -4.88 8.50 6.35
N THR A 151 -4.04 9.21 5.59
CA THR A 151 -4.46 10.44 4.87
C THR A 151 -5.53 10.15 3.81
N GLN A 152 -5.50 8.98 3.17
CA GLN A 152 -6.55 8.59 2.22
C GLN A 152 -7.83 8.13 2.93
N ARG A 153 -7.71 7.56 4.12
CA ARG A 153 -8.84 7.16 4.95
C ARG A 153 -9.64 8.36 5.45
N ASP A 154 -8.94 9.39 5.95
CA ASP A 154 -9.50 10.59 6.59
C ASP A 154 -9.91 11.65 5.56
#